data_0c57b3fa538b28a948ce9d0e09d485be
#
_entry.id   0c57b3fa538b28a948ce9d0e09d485be
#
_cell.length_a   1.000
_cell.length_b   1.000
_cell.length_c   1.000
_cell.angle_alpha   90.00
_cell.angle_beta   90.00
_cell.angle_gamma   90.00
#
_symmetry.space_group_name_H-M   'P 1'
#
loop_
_entity.id
_entity.type
_entity.pdbx_description
1 polymer ?
#
loop_
_entity_poly.entity_id
_entity_poly.type
_entity_poly.pdbx_seq_one_letter_code
_entity_poly.pdbx_strand_id
1 'polypeptide(L)'
;LSVAKSTIRIELPYMIAISLLLLLFGWTGNEITFWEGVGLWAAFLLYLGYLFRMAKKNKETPPEEASSRPLWMLLVLSIIGLVLIVWGSDVTVDAATALARYFGMSERFIGLTIVALGTSLPELFSSLTAARKGKADIAIGNIVGSNIFNILFVLGTTALITPVPFAARFTVDTIVAVLVGVLLLVCVARSKKLTKP
;
A
#
# COMPACT_ATOMS: atom_id res chain seq x y z
N LEU A 1 -7.72 -5.43 18.20
CA LEU A 1 -6.45 -5.57 17.49
C LEU A 1 -5.53 -4.42 17.90
N SER A 2 -4.40 -4.71 18.54
CA SER A 2 -3.40 -3.68 18.87
C SER A 2 -2.62 -3.31 17.61
N VAL A 3 -2.29 -2.04 17.45
CA VAL A 3 -1.47 -1.54 16.34
C VAL A 3 -0.14 -1.05 16.89
N ALA A 4 0.96 -1.37 16.21
CA ALA A 4 2.30 -0.98 16.62
C ALA A 4 2.43 0.54 16.79
N LYS A 5 3.16 0.96 17.81
CA LYS A 5 3.40 2.39 18.06
C LYS A 5 4.18 3.06 16.92
N SER A 6 5.05 2.30 16.24
CA SER A 6 5.79 2.77 15.06
C SER A 6 4.86 3.13 13.92
N THR A 7 3.88 2.29 13.62
CA THR A 7 2.90 2.51 12.54
C THR A 7 2.08 3.77 12.80
N ILE A 8 1.62 3.98 14.05
CA ILE A 8 0.82 5.17 14.39
C ILE A 8 1.66 6.45 14.38
N ARG A 9 2.91 6.40 14.89
CA ARG A 9 3.72 7.60 15.10
C ARG A 9 4.59 8.00 13.93
N ILE A 10 4.94 7.06 13.07
CA ILE A 10 5.89 7.28 11.98
C ILE A 10 5.30 6.91 10.63
N GLU A 11 4.83 5.69 10.45
CA GLU A 11 4.46 5.19 9.11
C GLU A 11 3.21 5.87 8.55
N LEU A 12 2.13 5.99 9.35
CA LEU A 12 0.90 6.70 8.94
C LEU A 12 1.14 8.20 8.70
N PRO A 13 1.78 8.97 9.60
CA PRO A 13 2.14 10.36 9.32
C PRO A 13 3.05 10.52 8.11
N TYR A 14 4.00 9.59 7.90
CA TYR A 14 4.86 9.60 6.73
C TYR A 14 4.08 9.37 5.43
N MET A 15 3.17 8.39 5.40
CA MET A 15 2.27 8.16 4.27
C MET A 15 1.45 9.40 3.93
N ILE A 16 0.90 10.08 4.94
CA ILE A 16 0.14 11.32 4.75
C ILE A 16 1.06 12.43 4.19
N ALA A 17 2.25 12.58 4.74
CA ALA A 17 3.21 13.59 4.30
C ALA A 17 3.63 13.41 2.84
N ILE A 18 3.92 12.18 2.41
CA ILE A 18 4.27 11.91 1.00
C ILE A 18 3.09 12.08 0.05
N SER A 19 1.86 11.79 0.50
CA SER A 19 0.65 12.07 -0.27
C SER A 19 0.42 13.58 -0.46
N LEU A 20 0.69 14.38 0.57
CA LEU A 20 0.67 15.85 0.48
C LEU A 20 1.80 16.38 -0.42
N LEU A 21 2.99 15.79 -0.35
CA LEU A 21 4.10 16.12 -1.24
C LEU A 21 3.75 15.83 -2.70
N LEU A 22 3.12 14.69 -2.96
CA LEU A 22 2.62 14.34 -4.30
C LEU A 22 1.60 15.38 -4.81
N LEU A 23 0.69 15.81 -3.95
CA LEU A 23 -0.28 16.84 -4.29
C LEU A 23 0.40 18.16 -4.63
N LEU A 24 1.43 18.54 -3.88
CA LEU A 24 2.22 19.75 -4.12
C LEU A 24 2.94 19.68 -5.48
N PHE A 25 3.59 18.56 -5.78
CA PHE A 25 4.26 18.34 -7.07
C PHE A 25 3.28 18.42 -8.24
N GLY A 26 2.12 17.75 -8.11
CA GLY A 26 1.08 17.81 -9.14
C GLY A 26 0.52 19.22 -9.38
N TRP A 27 0.50 20.08 -8.35
CA TRP A 27 0.03 21.47 -8.48
C TRP A 27 1.04 22.40 -9.13
N THR A 28 2.34 22.15 -9.00
CA THR A 28 3.39 23.05 -9.48
C THR A 28 3.56 23.00 -10.99
N GLY A 29 3.29 21.86 -11.67
CA GLY A 29 3.56 21.72 -13.09
C GLY A 29 2.52 20.93 -13.89
N ASN A 30 1.43 20.46 -13.29
CA ASN A 30 0.49 19.49 -13.89
C ASN A 30 1.16 18.19 -14.38
N GLU A 31 2.38 17.96 -13.98
CA GLU A 31 3.13 16.72 -14.24
C GLU A 31 4.15 16.49 -13.13
N ILE A 32 4.52 15.24 -12.91
CA ILE A 32 5.63 14.87 -12.04
C ILE A 32 6.88 14.75 -12.91
N THR A 33 7.81 15.66 -12.69
CA THR A 33 9.04 15.78 -13.46
C THR A 33 10.11 14.79 -12.99
N PHE A 34 11.20 14.66 -13.79
CA PHE A 34 12.37 13.86 -13.42
C PHE A 34 12.94 14.25 -12.04
N TRP A 35 13.07 15.54 -11.73
CA TRP A 35 13.64 15.99 -10.45
C TRP A 35 12.75 15.70 -9.26
N GLU A 36 11.44 15.75 -9.43
CA GLU A 36 10.47 15.33 -8.43
C GLU A 36 10.53 13.81 -8.22
N GLY A 37 10.72 13.03 -9.30
CA GLY A 37 11.01 11.61 -9.24
C GLY A 37 12.27 11.28 -8.43
N VAL A 38 13.36 12.05 -8.60
CA VAL A 38 14.58 11.93 -7.77
C VAL A 38 14.26 12.21 -6.30
N GLY A 39 13.42 13.21 -6.02
CA GLY A 39 12.96 13.54 -4.66
C GLY A 39 12.17 12.40 -4.02
N LEU A 40 11.25 11.79 -4.77
CA LEU A 40 10.48 10.62 -4.33
C LEU A 40 11.39 9.42 -4.03
N TRP A 41 12.38 9.16 -4.89
CA TRP A 41 13.37 8.10 -4.66
C TRP A 41 14.25 8.35 -3.44
N ALA A 42 14.69 9.59 -3.22
CA ALA A 42 15.43 9.96 -2.01
C ALA A 42 14.61 9.69 -0.74
N ALA A 43 13.32 10.08 -0.75
CA ALA A 43 12.39 9.77 0.33
C ALA A 43 12.20 8.26 0.52
N PHE A 44 12.14 7.48 -0.57
CA PHE A 44 12.07 6.02 -0.51
C PHE A 44 13.29 5.40 0.17
N LEU A 45 14.49 5.83 -0.20
CA LEU A 45 15.73 5.32 0.41
C LEU A 45 15.82 5.67 1.90
N LEU A 46 15.38 6.87 2.30
CA LEU A 46 15.28 7.25 3.71
C LEU A 46 14.30 6.34 4.48
N TYR A 47 13.15 6.04 3.87
CA TYR A 47 12.18 5.11 4.46
C TYR A 47 12.73 3.69 4.59
N LEU A 48 13.42 3.18 3.56
CA LEU A 48 14.10 1.88 3.65
C LEU A 48 15.16 1.86 4.74
N GLY A 49 15.96 2.93 4.88
CA GLY A 49 16.93 3.08 5.96
C GLY A 49 16.28 3.05 7.34
N TYR A 50 15.12 3.69 7.49
CA TYR A 50 14.31 3.62 8.71
C TYR A 50 13.85 2.19 9.01
N LEU A 51 13.26 1.51 8.02
CA LEU A 51 12.80 0.11 8.17
C LEU A 51 13.94 -0.83 8.54
N PHE A 52 15.11 -0.67 7.90
CA PHE A 52 16.28 -1.49 8.19
C PHE A 52 16.79 -1.29 9.64
N ARG A 53 16.82 -0.04 10.11
CA ARG A 53 17.18 0.28 11.51
C ARG A 53 16.18 -0.32 12.50
N MET A 54 14.88 -0.23 12.18
CA MET A 54 13.81 -0.79 13.00
C MET A 54 13.91 -2.32 13.07
N ALA A 55 14.13 -2.98 11.93
CA ALA A 55 14.31 -4.43 11.86
C ALA A 55 15.55 -4.90 12.67
N LYS A 56 16.65 -4.14 12.61
CA LYS A 56 17.85 -4.45 13.40
C LYS A 56 17.59 -4.34 14.89
N LYS A 57 16.86 -3.30 15.34
CA LYS A 57 16.51 -3.09 16.75
C LYS A 57 15.56 -4.18 17.28
N ASN A 58 14.62 -4.63 16.46
CA ASN A 58 13.66 -5.65 16.86
C ASN A 58 14.24 -7.08 16.91
N LYS A 59 15.43 -7.31 16.34
CA LYS A 59 16.13 -8.60 16.46
C LYS A 59 16.58 -8.94 17.89
N GLU A 60 16.62 -7.95 18.78
CA GLU A 60 16.98 -8.13 20.19
C GLU A 60 15.82 -8.68 21.05
N THR A 61 14.59 -8.68 20.54
CA THR A 61 13.44 -9.31 21.18
C THR A 61 13.26 -10.73 20.62
N PRO A 62 13.26 -11.79 21.49
CA PRO A 62 13.00 -13.14 21.02
C PRO A 62 11.65 -13.21 20.30
N PRO A 63 11.52 -13.91 19.16
CA PRO A 63 10.24 -14.07 18.49
C PRO A 63 9.28 -14.80 19.43
N GLU A 64 8.08 -14.27 19.61
CA GLU A 64 7.04 -14.80 20.50
C GLU A 64 6.62 -16.25 20.17
N GLU A 65 6.88 -16.73 18.99
CA GLU A 65 6.79 -18.16 18.58
C GLU A 65 7.67 -18.36 17.35
N ALA A 66 8.87 -18.88 17.55
CA ALA A 66 9.68 -19.36 16.42
C ALA A 66 8.95 -20.56 15.79
N SER A 67 8.57 -20.42 14.52
CA SER A 67 8.02 -21.54 13.76
C SER A 67 9.00 -22.72 13.82
N SER A 68 8.52 -23.89 14.18
CA SER A 68 9.30 -25.15 14.17
C SER A 68 9.69 -25.59 12.75
N ARG A 69 9.23 -24.88 11.73
CA ARG A 69 9.51 -25.21 10.32
C ARG A 69 10.84 -24.60 9.87
N PRO A 70 11.61 -25.31 9.04
CA PRO A 70 12.87 -24.79 8.52
C PRO A 70 12.63 -23.56 7.62
N LEU A 71 13.58 -22.63 7.61
CA LEU A 71 13.48 -21.35 6.91
C LEU A 71 13.17 -21.51 5.40
N TRP A 72 13.80 -22.50 4.74
CA TRP A 72 13.54 -22.75 3.32
C TRP A 72 12.08 -23.13 3.05
N MET A 73 11.45 -23.89 3.94
CA MET A 73 10.03 -24.27 3.80
C MET A 73 9.12 -23.05 3.95
N LEU A 74 9.45 -22.12 4.88
CA LEU A 74 8.71 -20.87 5.06
C LEU A 74 8.82 -19.99 3.81
N LEU A 75 10.03 -19.91 3.21
CA LEU A 75 10.25 -19.15 1.97
C LEU A 75 9.45 -19.74 0.81
N VAL A 76 9.50 -21.08 0.62
CA VAL A 76 8.75 -21.75 -0.44
C VAL A 76 7.24 -21.53 -0.25
N LEU A 77 6.71 -21.70 0.95
CA LEU A 77 5.29 -21.46 1.23
C LEU A 77 4.90 -20.00 1.00
N SER A 78 5.77 -19.05 1.32
CA SER A 78 5.52 -17.63 1.09
C SER A 78 5.47 -17.31 -0.41
N ILE A 79 6.40 -17.87 -1.20
CA ILE A 79 6.42 -17.70 -2.65
C ILE A 79 5.18 -18.33 -3.29
N ILE A 80 4.84 -19.55 -2.92
CA ILE A 80 3.62 -20.24 -3.41
C ILE A 80 2.37 -19.41 -3.05
N GLY A 81 2.27 -18.95 -1.81
CA GLY A 81 1.16 -18.10 -1.36
C GLY A 81 1.04 -16.81 -2.16
N LEU A 82 2.17 -16.13 -2.42
CA LEU A 82 2.21 -14.92 -3.23
C LEU A 82 1.73 -15.20 -4.67
N VAL A 83 2.26 -16.24 -5.31
CA VAL A 83 1.86 -16.63 -6.68
C VAL A 83 0.36 -16.94 -6.74
N LEU A 84 -0.17 -17.68 -5.76
CA LEU A 84 -1.59 -18.05 -5.72
C LEU A 84 -2.49 -16.82 -5.51
N ILE A 85 -2.09 -15.86 -4.68
CA ILE A 85 -2.86 -14.62 -4.46
C ILE A 85 -2.88 -13.78 -5.73
N VAL A 86 -1.73 -13.57 -6.38
CA VAL A 86 -1.64 -12.78 -7.63
C VAL A 86 -2.44 -13.47 -8.74
N TRP A 87 -2.21 -14.74 -8.98
CA TRP A 87 -2.93 -15.50 -10.02
C TRP A 87 -4.44 -15.54 -9.75
N GLY A 88 -4.86 -15.77 -8.51
CA GLY A 88 -6.28 -15.77 -8.15
C GLY A 88 -6.92 -14.39 -8.31
N SER A 89 -6.18 -13.31 -8.05
CA SER A 89 -6.64 -11.94 -8.30
C SER A 89 -6.83 -11.69 -9.80
N ASP A 90 -5.87 -12.07 -10.64
CA ASP A 90 -5.95 -11.90 -12.10
C ASP A 90 -7.16 -12.67 -12.67
N VAL A 91 -7.33 -13.95 -12.30
CA VAL A 91 -8.48 -14.76 -12.73
C VAL A 91 -9.82 -14.12 -12.29
N THR A 92 -9.86 -13.56 -11.08
CA THR A 92 -11.07 -12.89 -10.56
C THR A 92 -11.37 -11.62 -11.36
N VAL A 93 -10.36 -10.81 -11.69
CA VAL A 93 -10.51 -9.59 -12.50
C VAL A 93 -10.95 -9.92 -13.91
N ASP A 94 -10.35 -10.92 -14.53
CA ASP A 94 -10.68 -11.35 -15.88
C ASP A 94 -12.13 -11.85 -15.96
N ALA A 95 -12.55 -12.69 -15.02
CA ALA A 95 -13.90 -13.20 -14.92
C ALA A 95 -14.93 -12.06 -14.69
N ALA A 96 -14.64 -11.14 -13.75
CA ALA A 96 -15.49 -10.00 -13.46
C ALA A 96 -15.59 -9.05 -14.67
N THR A 97 -14.48 -8.83 -15.38
CA THR A 97 -14.43 -8.04 -16.61
C THR A 97 -15.25 -8.65 -17.72
N ALA A 98 -15.13 -9.96 -17.95
CA ALA A 98 -15.92 -10.68 -18.95
C ALA A 98 -17.42 -10.61 -18.64
N LEU A 99 -17.79 -10.77 -17.35
CA LEU A 99 -19.18 -10.66 -16.92
C LEU A 99 -19.73 -9.24 -17.09
N ALA A 100 -18.94 -8.22 -16.76
CA ALA A 100 -19.32 -6.82 -16.92
C ALA A 100 -19.54 -6.44 -18.40
N ARG A 101 -18.67 -6.95 -19.30
CA ARG A 101 -18.86 -6.81 -20.76
C ARG A 101 -20.13 -7.50 -21.25
N TYR A 102 -20.41 -8.69 -20.75
CA TYR A 102 -21.65 -9.41 -21.06
C TYR A 102 -22.90 -8.59 -20.69
N PHE A 103 -22.87 -7.86 -19.57
CA PHE A 103 -23.94 -6.94 -19.16
C PHE A 103 -23.89 -5.57 -19.86
N GLY A 104 -23.04 -5.39 -20.87
CA GLY A 104 -22.98 -4.16 -21.67
C GLY A 104 -22.35 -2.97 -20.95
N MET A 105 -21.57 -3.19 -19.90
CA MET A 105 -20.84 -2.11 -19.20
C MET A 105 -19.75 -1.55 -20.09
N SER A 106 -19.52 -0.23 -20.02
CA SER A 106 -18.49 0.42 -20.81
C SER A 106 -17.08 0.04 -20.34
N GLU A 107 -16.11 -0.06 -21.27
CA GLU A 107 -14.70 -0.34 -20.97
C GLU A 107 -14.11 0.67 -19.97
N ARG A 108 -14.55 1.94 -20.05
CA ARG A 108 -14.15 2.98 -19.11
C ARG A 108 -14.63 2.66 -17.68
N PHE A 109 -15.88 2.21 -17.53
CA PHE A 109 -16.41 1.84 -16.21
C PHE A 109 -15.70 0.60 -15.66
N ILE A 110 -15.49 -0.41 -16.51
CA ILE A 110 -14.75 -1.64 -16.15
C ILE A 110 -13.34 -1.29 -15.66
N GLY A 111 -12.60 -0.47 -16.41
CA GLY A 111 -11.25 -0.05 -16.02
C GLY A 111 -11.20 0.74 -14.71
N LEU A 112 -12.14 1.67 -14.52
CA LEU A 112 -12.17 2.52 -13.31
C LEU A 112 -12.69 1.81 -12.06
N THR A 113 -13.37 0.68 -12.21
CA THR A 113 -13.95 -0.05 -11.07
C THR A 113 -13.33 -1.43 -10.91
N ILE A 114 -13.58 -2.34 -11.86
CA ILE A 114 -13.19 -3.75 -11.73
C ILE A 114 -11.67 -3.90 -11.76
N VAL A 115 -11.01 -3.31 -12.75
CA VAL A 115 -9.55 -3.39 -12.88
C VAL A 115 -8.85 -2.63 -11.75
N ALA A 116 -9.34 -1.43 -11.39
CA ALA A 116 -8.77 -0.65 -10.30
C ALA A 116 -8.89 -1.37 -8.93
N LEU A 117 -10.03 -2.00 -8.64
CA LEU A 117 -10.19 -2.85 -7.45
C LEU A 117 -9.33 -4.10 -7.55
N GLY A 118 -9.22 -4.69 -8.72
CA GLY A 118 -8.48 -5.92 -8.99
C GLY A 118 -7.01 -5.82 -8.65
N THR A 119 -6.37 -4.70 -9.00
CA THR A 119 -4.96 -4.47 -8.67
C THR A 119 -4.71 -4.40 -7.16
N SER A 120 -5.73 -4.12 -6.36
CA SER A 120 -5.64 -4.06 -4.89
C SER A 120 -6.14 -5.33 -4.20
N LEU A 121 -6.59 -6.36 -4.94
CA LEU A 121 -7.07 -7.62 -4.35
C LEU A 121 -5.98 -8.36 -3.56
N PRO A 122 -4.72 -8.47 -4.03
CA PRO A 122 -3.66 -9.10 -3.26
C PRO A 122 -3.47 -8.46 -1.88
N GLU A 123 -3.43 -7.13 -1.82
CA GLU A 123 -3.31 -6.37 -0.58
C GLU A 123 -4.53 -6.56 0.32
N LEU A 124 -5.73 -6.55 -0.27
CA LEU A 124 -6.98 -6.74 0.46
C LEU A 124 -7.03 -8.11 1.13
N PHE A 125 -6.76 -9.20 0.39
CA PHE A 125 -6.80 -10.56 0.93
C PHE A 125 -5.70 -10.81 1.95
N SER A 126 -4.50 -10.29 1.72
CA SER A 126 -3.38 -10.39 2.67
C SER A 126 -3.71 -9.68 3.98
N SER A 127 -4.20 -8.43 3.89
CA SER A 127 -4.56 -7.62 5.07
C SER A 127 -5.77 -8.21 5.82
N LEU A 128 -6.79 -8.67 5.09
CA LEU A 128 -7.97 -9.31 5.69
C LEU A 128 -7.60 -10.60 6.42
N THR A 129 -6.72 -11.41 5.82
CA THR A 129 -6.23 -12.65 6.44
C THR A 129 -5.42 -12.36 7.69
N ALA A 130 -4.53 -11.37 7.65
CA ALA A 130 -3.77 -10.95 8.81
C ALA A 130 -4.68 -10.42 9.94
N ALA A 131 -5.66 -9.59 9.59
CA ALA A 131 -6.64 -9.07 10.54
C ALA A 131 -7.49 -10.19 11.19
N ARG A 132 -7.94 -11.18 10.40
CA ARG A 132 -8.67 -12.35 10.92
C ARG A 132 -7.84 -13.21 11.87
N LYS A 133 -6.52 -13.27 11.64
CA LYS A 133 -5.56 -13.95 12.53
C LYS A 133 -5.15 -13.13 13.76
N GLY A 134 -5.76 -11.97 13.99
CA GLY A 134 -5.42 -11.08 15.09
C GLY A 134 -4.15 -10.25 14.90
N LYS A 135 -3.50 -10.34 13.73
CA LYS A 135 -2.23 -9.65 13.40
C LYS A 135 -2.50 -8.30 12.74
N ALA A 136 -3.03 -7.34 13.52
CA ALA A 136 -3.39 -6.02 13.01
C ALA A 136 -2.20 -5.24 12.45
N ASP A 137 -1.01 -5.40 13.05
CA ASP A 137 0.21 -4.72 12.60
C ASP A 137 0.56 -5.11 11.16
N ILE A 138 0.43 -6.39 10.82
CA ILE A 138 0.67 -6.88 9.45
C ILE A 138 -0.39 -6.31 8.51
N ALA A 139 -1.68 -6.31 8.93
CA ALA A 139 -2.76 -5.81 8.09
C ALA A 139 -2.62 -4.32 7.77
N ILE A 140 -2.37 -3.48 8.78
CA ILE A 140 -2.21 -2.03 8.59
C ILE A 140 -0.87 -1.72 7.93
N GLY A 141 0.20 -2.41 8.33
CA GLY A 141 1.52 -2.25 7.71
C GLY A 141 1.51 -2.56 6.22
N ASN A 142 0.76 -3.58 5.78
CA ASN A 142 0.60 -3.90 4.37
C ASN A 142 -0.10 -2.77 3.60
N ILE A 143 -1.21 -2.23 4.14
CA ILE A 143 -1.95 -1.13 3.50
C ILE A 143 -1.10 0.15 3.44
N VAL A 144 -0.48 0.53 4.54
CA VAL A 144 0.35 1.74 4.61
C VAL A 144 1.61 1.58 3.75
N GLY A 145 2.27 0.42 3.84
CA GLY A 145 3.48 0.12 3.10
C GLY A 145 3.27 0.09 1.59
N SER A 146 2.18 -0.50 1.09
CA SER A 146 1.87 -0.51 -0.34
C SER A 146 1.60 0.89 -0.87
N ASN A 147 0.90 1.76 -0.12
CA ASN A 147 0.71 3.15 -0.51
C ASN A 147 2.03 3.92 -0.58
N ILE A 148 2.90 3.78 0.44
CA ILE A 148 4.23 4.40 0.45
C ILE A 148 5.05 3.90 -0.75
N PHE A 149 5.07 2.60 -1.01
CA PHE A 149 5.78 1.99 -2.12
C PHE A 149 5.28 2.51 -3.47
N ASN A 150 3.96 2.58 -3.68
CA ASN A 150 3.37 3.04 -4.93
C ASN A 150 3.69 4.52 -5.20
N ILE A 151 3.65 5.38 -4.19
CA ILE A 151 3.99 6.80 -4.36
C ILE A 151 5.51 6.98 -4.57
N LEU A 152 6.32 6.41 -3.71
CA LEU A 152 7.75 6.71 -3.70
C LEU A 152 8.53 5.93 -4.76
N PHE A 153 8.26 4.61 -4.86
CA PHE A 153 9.00 3.74 -5.76
C PHE A 153 8.38 3.69 -7.15
N VAL A 154 7.09 3.33 -7.25
CA VAL A 154 6.46 3.10 -8.58
C VAL A 154 6.35 4.42 -9.33
N LEU A 155 5.70 5.42 -8.73
CA LEU A 155 5.56 6.72 -9.37
C LEU A 155 6.91 7.43 -9.52
N GLY A 156 7.78 7.37 -8.50
CA GLY A 156 9.14 7.90 -8.58
C GLY A 156 9.93 7.29 -9.72
N THR A 157 9.90 5.96 -9.90
CA THR A 157 10.57 5.29 -11.02
C THR A 157 9.98 5.70 -12.37
N THR A 158 8.66 5.78 -12.46
CA THR A 158 8.00 6.23 -13.69
C THR A 158 8.43 7.64 -14.05
N ALA A 159 8.48 8.55 -13.08
CA ALA A 159 8.92 9.94 -13.30
C ALA A 159 10.40 10.07 -13.70
N LEU A 160 11.27 9.13 -13.27
CA LEU A 160 12.66 9.07 -13.74
C LEU A 160 12.78 8.64 -15.21
N ILE A 161 11.80 7.91 -15.73
CA ILE A 161 11.80 7.40 -17.12
C ILE A 161 11.09 8.39 -18.05
N THR A 162 9.96 8.92 -17.62
CA THR A 162 9.14 9.84 -18.40
C THR A 162 8.33 10.74 -17.46
N PRO A 163 8.13 12.05 -17.80
CA PRO A 163 7.24 12.91 -17.04
C PRO A 163 5.85 12.29 -16.91
N VAL A 164 5.29 12.27 -15.70
CA VAL A 164 3.97 11.68 -15.43
C VAL A 164 2.93 12.78 -15.39
N PRO A 165 1.98 12.82 -16.35
CA PRO A 165 0.93 13.84 -16.36
C PRO A 165 0.07 13.77 -15.08
N PHE A 166 -0.09 14.90 -14.40
CA PHE A 166 -0.92 15.03 -13.21
C PHE A 166 -2.22 15.77 -13.57
N ALA A 167 -3.19 15.04 -14.12
CA ALA A 167 -4.48 15.62 -14.48
C ALA A 167 -5.27 16.07 -13.24
N ALA A 168 -6.13 17.10 -13.40
CA ALA A 168 -6.93 17.68 -12.30
C ALA A 168 -7.76 16.64 -11.51
N ARG A 169 -8.18 15.54 -12.14
CA ARG A 169 -8.86 14.42 -11.47
C ARG A 169 -8.01 13.78 -10.38
N PHE A 170 -6.68 13.65 -10.59
CA PHE A 170 -5.77 13.07 -9.60
C PHE A 170 -5.62 13.93 -8.35
N THR A 171 -5.87 15.25 -8.46
CA THR A 171 -5.95 16.13 -7.30
C THR A 171 -7.04 15.69 -6.32
N VAL A 172 -8.23 15.37 -6.85
CA VAL A 172 -9.35 14.89 -6.03
C VAL A 172 -9.02 13.56 -5.40
N ASP A 173 -8.48 12.62 -6.18
CA ASP A 173 -8.10 11.28 -5.71
C ASP A 173 -7.04 11.38 -4.59
N THR A 174 -6.04 12.24 -4.77
CA THR A 174 -4.98 12.45 -3.77
C THR A 174 -5.52 13.11 -2.49
N ILE A 175 -6.44 14.08 -2.60
CA ILE A 175 -7.11 14.69 -1.44
C ILE A 175 -7.91 13.63 -0.68
N VAL A 176 -8.67 12.79 -1.38
CA VAL A 176 -9.43 11.69 -0.76
C VAL A 176 -8.48 10.73 -0.04
N ALA A 177 -7.36 10.36 -0.67
CA ALA A 177 -6.36 9.48 -0.05
C ALA A 177 -5.76 10.09 1.22
N VAL A 178 -5.45 11.40 1.22
CA VAL A 178 -4.98 12.14 2.41
C VAL A 178 -6.05 12.14 3.51
N LEU A 179 -7.30 12.44 3.17
CA LEU A 179 -8.40 12.47 4.15
C LEU A 179 -8.64 11.10 4.78
N VAL A 180 -8.63 10.04 3.97
CA VAL A 180 -8.75 8.65 4.46
C VAL A 180 -7.55 8.28 5.34
N GLY A 181 -6.34 8.67 4.96
CA GLY A 181 -5.13 8.47 5.77
C GLY A 181 -5.21 9.18 7.12
N VAL A 182 -5.67 10.43 7.14
CA VAL A 182 -5.89 11.20 8.39
C VAL A 182 -6.99 10.55 9.24
N LEU A 183 -8.10 10.14 8.63
CA LEU A 183 -9.18 9.44 9.32
C LEU A 183 -8.66 8.15 9.97
N LEU A 184 -7.90 7.35 9.23
CA LEU A 184 -7.29 6.13 9.75
C LEU A 184 -6.36 6.44 10.94
N LEU A 185 -5.50 7.46 10.81
CA LEU A 185 -4.62 7.89 11.89
C LEU A 185 -5.40 8.28 13.15
N VAL A 186 -6.46 9.09 13.01
CA VAL A 186 -7.31 9.53 14.14
C VAL A 186 -8.00 8.33 14.78
N CYS A 187 -8.59 7.43 13.99
CA CYS A 187 -9.27 6.23 14.50
C CYS A 187 -8.32 5.34 15.30
N VAL A 188 -7.13 5.06 14.73
CA VAL A 188 -6.14 4.17 15.36
C VAL A 188 -5.49 4.84 16.57
N ALA A 189 -5.18 6.14 16.50
CA ALA A 189 -4.59 6.89 17.62
C ALA A 189 -5.52 7.00 18.84
N ARG A 190 -6.83 7.18 18.61
CA ARG A 190 -7.84 7.26 19.68
C ARG A 190 -8.10 5.92 20.35
N SER A 191 -8.25 4.87 19.58
CA SER A 191 -8.66 3.57 20.14
C SER A 191 -7.46 2.72 20.58
N LYS A 192 -6.25 2.96 20.05
CA LYS A 192 -5.08 2.05 20.13
C LYS A 192 -5.44 0.60 19.79
N LYS A 193 -6.66 0.37 19.34
CA LYS A 193 -7.25 -0.91 18.97
C LYS A 193 -8.22 -0.64 17.82
N LEU A 194 -8.13 -1.40 16.75
CA LEU A 194 -9.24 -1.53 15.81
C LEU A 194 -10.25 -2.47 16.46
N THR A 195 -11.30 -1.90 17.03
CA THR A 195 -12.49 -2.66 17.47
C THR A 195 -13.38 -2.90 16.25
N LYS A 196 -13.98 -4.09 16.18
CA LYS A 196 -15.07 -4.34 15.23
C LYS A 196 -16.19 -3.33 15.50
N PRO A 197 -16.84 -2.77 14.47
CA PRO A 197 -18.06 -2.00 14.64
C PRO A 197 -19.15 -2.85 15.31
#